data_a8a3e3e4bba42dfc2ab206f5388096bf
#
_entry.id   a8a3e3e4bba42dfc2ab206f5388096bf
#
_cell.length_a   1.000
_cell.length_b   1.000
_cell.length_c   1.000
_cell.angle_alpha   90.00
_cell.angle_beta   90.00
_cell.angle_gamma   90.00
#
_symmetry.space_group_name_H-M   'P 1'
#
loop_
_entity.id
_entity.type
_entity.pdbx_description
1 polymer ?
#
loop_
_entity_poly.entity_id
_entity_poly.type
_entity_poly.pdbx_seq_one_letter_code
_entity_poly.pdbx_strand_id
1 'polypeptide(L)'
;MHKYSAPCGQDEDPIFSGQSVFKHKSAALLSIPQLRRLSAGERVCLQTEGDYYLLFLISGGAEMRLNTQLPISTFREEEMVFVPMGSVVEITAVEPLEFLAFHFLPSVHLCARQCPERPIKAFGSTSSPKIEEPYLAHLPFSPGITFWTRSITEYLQYSLADLRLFDVKLQELFLLLRMNYARRMQEEFLRFFHCKRAGFSCQVFKHHLSCRTVDDLAAALGVSPSVLARLFDDEFGISPMKWLLQQRARHVYKDLIDSDLSLTKIAERYYFSSSGYLSAFCRRVFGLSPIKIRRGQLGMVDGEEEPSEGAEE
;
A
#
# COMPACT_ATOMS: atom_id res chain seq x y z
N MET A 1 2.88 19.67 -18.80
CA MET A 1 2.70 18.37 -19.45
C MET A 1 4.04 17.69 -19.54
N HIS A 2 4.49 17.04 -18.49
CA HIS A 2 5.65 16.15 -18.54
C HIS A 2 5.17 14.74 -18.30
N LYS A 3 5.13 13.97 -19.39
CA LYS A 3 4.95 12.54 -19.37
C LYS A 3 6.17 11.93 -18.70
N TYR A 4 6.00 11.44 -17.48
CA TYR A 4 6.94 10.48 -16.89
C TYR A 4 6.77 9.16 -17.65
N SER A 5 7.58 8.97 -18.66
CA SER A 5 7.71 7.71 -19.34
C SER A 5 9.18 7.45 -19.64
N ALA A 6 9.82 6.70 -18.75
CA ALA A 6 10.84 5.77 -19.16
C ALA A 6 10.70 4.54 -18.27
N PRO A 7 10.39 3.39 -18.81
CA PRO A 7 10.38 2.16 -18.02
C PRO A 7 11.82 1.87 -17.60
N CYS A 8 12.00 1.53 -16.35
CA CYS A 8 13.10 0.66 -15.93
C CYS A 8 13.16 -0.48 -16.95
N GLY A 9 14.31 -0.65 -17.62
CA GLY A 9 14.41 -1.50 -18.83
C GLY A 9 13.70 -2.82 -18.66
N GLN A 10 12.99 -3.21 -19.68
CA GLN A 10 12.38 -4.53 -19.84
C GLN A 10 13.50 -5.56 -20.05
N ASP A 11 14.30 -5.80 -19.03
CA ASP A 11 14.97 -7.06 -18.87
C ASP A 11 14.00 -7.94 -18.10
N GLU A 12 13.38 -8.87 -18.79
CA GLU A 12 12.53 -9.91 -18.23
C GLU A 12 13.34 -10.68 -17.19
N ASP A 13 13.21 -10.26 -15.93
CA ASP A 13 13.76 -10.98 -14.80
C ASP A 13 13.05 -12.33 -14.72
N PRO A 14 13.75 -13.48 -14.87
CA PRO A 14 13.14 -14.80 -14.86
C PRO A 14 12.49 -15.17 -13.51
N ILE A 15 12.61 -14.32 -12.49
CA ILE A 15 11.93 -14.45 -11.19
C ILE A 15 10.48 -13.92 -11.22
N PHE A 16 10.10 -13.20 -12.26
CA PHE A 16 8.74 -12.68 -12.47
C PHE A 16 7.91 -13.51 -13.47
N SER A 17 7.96 -14.84 -13.40
CA SER A 17 6.95 -15.66 -14.08
C SER A 17 5.57 -15.33 -13.52
N GLY A 18 4.55 -15.17 -14.38
CA GLY A 18 3.26 -14.51 -14.17
C GLY A 18 2.47 -14.77 -12.88
N GLN A 19 2.82 -15.76 -12.07
CA GLN A 19 2.21 -16.04 -10.77
C GLN A 19 2.68 -15.08 -9.66
N SER A 20 3.92 -14.57 -9.73
CA SER A 20 4.50 -13.64 -8.75
C SER A 20 3.85 -12.25 -8.84
N VAL A 21 3.49 -11.79 -10.02
CA VAL A 21 2.89 -10.45 -10.25
C VAL A 21 1.51 -10.33 -9.58
N PHE A 22 0.70 -11.41 -9.59
CA PHE A 22 -0.61 -11.41 -8.94
C PHE A 22 -0.51 -11.42 -7.41
N LYS A 23 0.45 -12.16 -6.83
CA LYS A 23 0.69 -12.13 -5.38
C LYS A 23 1.11 -10.74 -4.89
N HIS A 24 1.96 -10.04 -5.64
CA HIS A 24 2.37 -8.69 -5.31
C HIS A 24 1.24 -7.67 -5.37
N LYS A 25 0.34 -7.75 -6.37
CA LYS A 25 -0.81 -6.83 -6.47
C LYS A 25 -1.80 -7.01 -5.32
N SER A 26 -2.04 -8.24 -4.89
CA SER A 26 -2.93 -8.53 -3.75
C SER A 26 -2.32 -8.06 -2.43
N ALA A 27 -1.05 -8.35 -2.20
CA ALA A 27 -0.32 -7.89 -1.01
C ALA A 27 -0.30 -6.36 -0.92
N ALA A 28 -0.06 -5.68 -2.04
CA ALA A 28 -0.09 -4.23 -2.13
C ALA A 28 -1.45 -3.62 -1.76
N LEU A 29 -2.54 -4.23 -2.23
CA LEU A 29 -3.90 -3.80 -1.91
C LEU A 29 -4.25 -3.96 -0.43
N LEU A 30 -3.63 -4.92 0.24
CA LEU A 30 -3.99 -5.36 1.58
C LEU A 30 -3.02 -4.90 2.66
N SER A 31 -2.00 -4.10 2.31
CA SER A 31 -0.96 -3.66 3.26
C SER A 31 -0.25 -4.81 3.97
N ILE A 32 -0.03 -5.93 3.27
CA ILE A 32 0.73 -7.06 3.81
C ILE A 32 2.22 -6.77 3.66
N PRO A 33 2.99 -6.75 4.74
CA PRO A 33 4.43 -6.56 4.66
C PRO A 33 5.10 -7.72 3.92
N GLN A 34 6.21 -7.43 3.25
CA GLN A 34 7.00 -8.41 2.49
C GLN A 34 8.43 -8.43 2.98
N LEU A 35 8.88 -9.59 3.40
CA LEU A 35 10.30 -9.82 3.68
C LEU A 35 11.02 -10.13 2.36
N ARG A 36 12.06 -9.38 2.04
CA ARG A 36 12.85 -9.53 0.81
C ARG A 36 14.30 -9.72 1.12
N ARG A 37 14.94 -10.56 0.31
CA ARG A 37 16.38 -10.82 0.36
C ARG A 37 16.97 -10.58 -1.01
N LEU A 38 18.07 -9.86 -1.06
CA LEU A 38 18.83 -9.58 -2.27
C LEU A 38 20.27 -10.00 -2.05
N SER A 39 20.87 -10.59 -3.08
CA SER A 39 22.32 -10.85 -3.13
C SER A 39 23.09 -9.56 -3.39
N ALA A 40 24.37 -9.50 -3.04
CA ALA A 40 25.21 -8.35 -3.35
C ALA A 40 25.18 -8.03 -4.86
N GLY A 41 24.96 -6.78 -5.21
CA GLY A 41 24.81 -6.30 -6.58
C GLY A 41 23.42 -6.49 -7.21
N GLU A 42 22.53 -7.24 -6.56
CA GLU A 42 21.15 -7.45 -7.04
C GLU A 42 20.35 -6.17 -6.89
N ARG A 43 19.43 -5.96 -7.84
CA ARG A 43 18.59 -4.76 -7.90
C ARG A 43 17.13 -5.11 -7.86
N VAL A 44 16.34 -4.25 -7.21
CA VAL A 44 14.88 -4.31 -7.23
C VAL A 44 14.30 -2.91 -7.38
N CYS A 45 13.20 -2.81 -8.11
CA CYS A 45 12.47 -1.56 -8.29
C CYS A 45 11.12 -1.68 -7.58
N LEU A 46 10.80 -0.71 -6.71
CA LEU A 46 9.51 -0.58 -6.06
C LEU A 46 8.82 0.67 -6.58
N GLN A 47 7.58 0.51 -7.01
CA GLN A 47 6.76 1.61 -7.49
C GLN A 47 5.57 1.83 -6.56
N THR A 48 5.35 3.06 -6.15
CA THR A 48 4.19 3.46 -5.36
C THR A 48 3.09 4.01 -6.28
N GLU A 49 1.87 3.52 -6.10
CA GLU A 49 0.70 3.96 -6.86
C GLU A 49 -0.46 4.30 -5.92
N GLY A 50 -0.47 5.51 -5.36
CA GLY A 50 -1.48 5.94 -4.40
C GLY A 50 -1.29 5.37 -2.98
N ASP A 51 -0.10 4.92 -2.68
CA ASP A 51 0.33 4.24 -1.48
C ASP A 51 1.72 4.68 -1.06
N TYR A 52 2.16 4.24 0.12
CA TYR A 52 3.48 4.49 0.68
C TYR A 52 4.20 3.18 0.96
N TYR A 53 5.54 3.22 0.94
CA TYR A 53 6.34 2.17 1.54
C TYR A 53 7.11 2.70 2.76
N LEU A 54 7.21 1.83 3.75
CA LEU A 54 8.24 1.89 4.78
C LEU A 54 9.14 0.68 4.58
N LEU A 55 10.42 0.96 4.35
CA LEU A 55 11.44 -0.07 4.19
C LEU A 55 12.23 -0.14 5.50
N PHE A 56 12.40 -1.33 6.03
CA PHE A 56 13.16 -1.57 7.26
C PHE A 56 14.33 -2.47 6.88
N LEU A 57 15.54 -1.94 6.88
CA LEU A 57 16.76 -2.67 6.57
C LEU A 57 17.15 -3.49 7.80
N ILE A 58 17.05 -4.80 7.71
CA ILE A 58 17.26 -5.73 8.84
C ILE A 58 18.72 -6.10 8.92
N SER A 59 19.33 -6.38 7.79
CA SER A 59 20.77 -6.69 7.68
C SER A 59 21.30 -6.24 6.32
N GLY A 60 22.59 -5.92 6.25
CA GLY A 60 23.25 -5.46 5.05
C GLY A 60 23.02 -3.99 4.74
N GLY A 61 23.49 -3.56 3.59
CA GLY A 61 23.44 -2.18 3.11
C GLY A 61 22.87 -2.06 1.71
N ALA A 62 22.26 -0.93 1.43
CA ALA A 62 21.66 -0.62 0.14
C ALA A 62 21.99 0.78 -0.36
N GLU A 63 22.21 0.88 -1.65
CA GLU A 63 22.11 2.14 -2.38
C GLU A 63 20.69 2.27 -2.95
N MET A 64 20.05 3.40 -2.66
CA MET A 64 18.71 3.66 -3.14
C MET A 64 18.66 4.94 -3.96
N ARG A 65 17.93 4.88 -5.07
CA ARG A 65 17.65 6.05 -5.91
C ARG A 65 16.14 6.26 -6.00
N LEU A 66 15.70 7.42 -5.57
CA LEU A 66 14.30 7.83 -5.70
C LEU A 66 14.14 8.56 -7.03
N ASN A 67 13.25 8.08 -7.90
CA ASN A 67 13.07 8.60 -9.25
C ASN A 67 14.41 8.73 -10.02
N THR A 68 14.44 8.46 -11.29
CA THR A 68 15.69 8.29 -12.07
C THR A 68 16.64 9.49 -12.09
N GLN A 69 16.19 10.67 -11.67
CA GLN A 69 16.95 11.92 -11.73
C GLN A 69 17.57 12.37 -10.40
N LEU A 70 17.22 11.70 -9.29
CA LEU A 70 17.70 12.12 -7.98
C LEU A 70 19.02 11.41 -7.60
N PRO A 71 19.83 12.00 -6.70
CA PRO A 71 21.08 11.40 -6.26
C PRO A 71 20.84 10.06 -5.55
N ILE A 72 21.85 9.20 -5.61
CA ILE A 72 21.87 7.94 -4.87
C ILE A 72 22.11 8.25 -3.39
N SER A 73 21.32 7.62 -2.52
CA SER A 73 21.51 7.65 -1.07
C SER A 73 21.89 6.26 -0.58
N THR A 74 22.82 6.17 0.36
CA THR A 74 23.28 4.91 0.95
C THR A 74 22.63 4.73 2.31
N PHE A 75 22.10 3.53 2.54
CA PHE A 75 21.44 3.13 3.78
C PHE A 75 22.08 1.87 4.32
N ARG A 76 22.03 1.72 5.65
CA ARG A 76 22.65 0.60 6.37
C ARG A 76 21.61 -0.21 7.12
N GLU A 77 22.03 -1.32 7.70
CA GLU A 77 21.22 -2.09 8.63
C GLU A 77 20.71 -1.24 9.79
N GLU A 78 19.56 -1.61 10.33
CA GLU A 78 18.86 -0.90 11.40
C GLU A 78 18.43 0.54 11.02
N GLU A 79 18.18 0.79 9.75
CA GLU A 79 17.55 2.02 9.26
C GLU A 79 16.18 1.73 8.66
N MET A 80 15.23 2.62 8.93
CA MET A 80 13.94 2.64 8.23
C MET A 80 13.89 3.82 7.27
N VAL A 81 13.37 3.56 6.06
CA VAL A 81 13.31 4.53 4.96
C VAL A 81 11.86 4.72 4.55
N PHE A 82 11.43 5.97 4.43
CA PHE A 82 10.11 6.32 3.94
C PHE A 82 10.14 6.60 2.43
N VAL A 83 9.32 5.87 1.66
CA VAL A 83 9.16 6.08 0.22
C VAL A 83 7.85 6.81 -0.02
N PRO A 84 7.92 8.03 -0.58
CA PRO A 84 6.74 8.84 -0.85
C PRO A 84 5.83 8.22 -1.91
N MET A 85 4.56 8.57 -1.84
CA MET A 85 3.55 8.20 -2.83
C MET A 85 3.87 8.79 -4.21
N GLY A 86 3.55 8.04 -5.28
CA GLY A 86 3.81 8.47 -6.66
C GLY A 86 5.29 8.44 -7.05
N SER A 87 6.10 7.65 -6.35
CA SER A 87 7.54 7.53 -6.56
C SER A 87 7.94 6.15 -7.05
N VAL A 88 9.10 6.10 -7.69
CA VAL A 88 9.81 4.86 -8.04
C VAL A 88 11.11 4.85 -7.26
N VAL A 89 11.37 3.80 -6.49
CA VAL A 89 12.64 3.61 -5.80
C VAL A 89 13.38 2.40 -6.37
N GLU A 90 14.57 2.64 -6.84
CA GLU A 90 15.53 1.58 -7.23
C GLU A 90 16.41 1.29 -6.04
N ILE A 91 16.47 0.02 -5.63
CA ILE A 91 17.27 -0.47 -4.51
C ILE A 91 18.34 -1.39 -5.06
N THR A 92 19.59 -1.09 -4.81
CA THR A 92 20.74 -1.93 -5.16
C THR A 92 21.38 -2.42 -3.86
N ALA A 93 21.47 -3.74 -3.68
CA ALA A 93 22.15 -4.32 -2.53
C ALA A 93 23.67 -4.13 -2.67
N VAL A 94 24.32 -3.45 -1.71
CA VAL A 94 25.77 -3.29 -1.68
C VAL A 94 26.44 -4.57 -1.16
N GLU A 95 25.79 -5.22 -0.23
CA GLU A 95 26.13 -6.50 0.37
C GLU A 95 24.84 -7.34 0.52
N PRO A 96 24.89 -8.63 0.91
CA PRO A 96 23.66 -9.40 1.09
C PRO A 96 22.68 -8.65 1.99
N LEU A 97 21.52 -8.30 1.44
CA LEU A 97 20.55 -7.41 2.05
C LEU A 97 19.28 -8.17 2.41
N GLU A 98 18.83 -8.04 3.66
CA GLU A 98 17.50 -8.44 4.07
C GLU A 98 16.72 -7.21 4.53
N PHE A 99 15.53 -6.99 3.97
CA PHE A 99 14.68 -5.87 4.33
C PHE A 99 13.20 -6.24 4.33
N LEU A 100 12.45 -5.59 5.22
CA LEU A 100 11.00 -5.65 5.27
C LEU A 100 10.42 -4.46 4.52
N ALA A 101 9.63 -4.71 3.48
CA ALA A 101 8.87 -3.70 2.78
C ALA A 101 7.44 -3.69 3.32
N PHE A 102 7.08 -2.66 4.05
CA PHE A 102 5.73 -2.45 4.57
C PHE A 102 5.02 -1.43 3.69
N HIS A 103 4.08 -1.93 2.94
CA HIS A 103 3.25 -1.16 2.03
C HIS A 103 1.93 -0.79 2.68
N PHE A 104 1.49 0.45 2.58
CA PHE A 104 0.22 0.86 3.17
C PHE A 104 -0.43 2.02 2.42
N LEU A 105 -1.75 2.05 2.47
CA LEU A 105 -2.53 3.13 1.90
C LEU A 105 -2.74 4.26 2.92
N PRO A 106 -2.86 5.51 2.47
CA PRO A 106 -3.29 6.60 3.32
C PRO A 106 -4.60 6.21 4.01
N SER A 107 -4.66 6.30 5.32
CA SER A 107 -5.87 6.02 6.09
C SER A 107 -6.18 7.17 7.05
N VAL A 108 -7.47 7.40 7.30
CA VAL A 108 -7.96 8.43 8.23
C VAL A 108 -7.41 8.25 9.64
N HIS A 109 -7.17 7.01 10.06
CA HIS A 109 -6.70 6.72 11.41
C HIS A 109 -5.31 7.31 11.72
N LEU A 110 -4.49 7.50 10.70
CA LEU A 110 -3.17 8.10 10.84
C LEU A 110 -3.23 9.63 10.82
N CYS A 111 -4.24 10.22 10.16
CA CYS A 111 -4.45 11.66 10.05
C CYS A 111 -5.43 12.25 11.08
N ALA A 112 -6.30 11.46 11.70
CA ALA A 112 -7.51 11.90 12.39
C ALA A 112 -7.32 12.92 13.53
N ARG A 113 -6.11 13.12 14.04
CA ARG A 113 -5.84 14.11 15.11
C ARG A 113 -5.22 15.42 14.62
N GLN A 114 -4.88 15.55 13.35
CA GLN A 114 -4.12 16.71 12.84
C GLN A 114 -4.76 17.41 11.63
N CYS A 115 -5.86 16.90 11.08
CA CYS A 115 -6.51 17.51 9.92
C CYS A 115 -7.61 18.47 10.36
N PRO A 116 -7.43 19.79 10.30
CA PRO A 116 -8.53 20.73 10.49
C PRO A 116 -9.56 20.54 9.36
N GLU A 117 -10.83 20.46 9.72
CA GLU A 117 -11.95 20.48 8.77
C GLU A 117 -11.94 21.82 8.02
N ARG A 118 -11.30 21.89 6.86
CA ARG A 118 -11.37 23.05 5.97
C ARG A 118 -12.38 22.76 4.87
N PRO A 119 -13.31 23.69 4.59
CA PRO A 119 -14.26 23.54 3.48
C PRO A 119 -13.50 23.45 2.14
N ILE A 120 -13.96 22.53 1.27
CA ILE A 120 -13.35 22.26 -0.05
C ILE A 120 -13.23 23.51 -0.93
N LYS A 121 -14.15 24.48 -0.75
CA LYS A 121 -14.13 25.78 -1.47
C LYS A 121 -12.83 26.57 -1.29
N ALA A 122 -12.06 26.31 -0.23
CA ALA A 122 -10.75 26.94 0.00
C ALA A 122 -9.64 26.37 -0.89
N PHE A 123 -9.87 25.27 -1.61
CA PHE A 123 -8.86 24.62 -2.46
C PHE A 123 -8.74 25.22 -3.86
N GLY A 124 -9.57 26.21 -4.22
CA GLY A 124 -9.53 26.92 -5.50
C GLY A 124 -8.49 28.05 -5.58
N SER A 125 -7.85 28.43 -4.50
CA SER A 125 -6.85 29.49 -4.52
C SER A 125 -5.47 28.96 -4.88
N THR A 126 -4.93 29.52 -5.91
CA THR A 126 -3.74 29.17 -6.71
C THR A 126 -2.38 29.42 -6.06
N SER A 127 -2.23 29.38 -4.77
CA SER A 127 -0.91 29.32 -4.16
C SER A 127 -0.53 27.85 -3.92
N SER A 128 -0.07 27.17 -4.97
CA SER A 128 0.64 25.90 -4.79
C SER A 128 1.85 26.17 -3.89
N PRO A 129 1.97 25.50 -2.73
CA PRO A 129 3.24 25.49 -2.02
C PRO A 129 4.31 25.03 -3.02
N LYS A 130 5.52 25.61 -2.95
CA LYS A 130 6.66 25.11 -3.74
C LYS A 130 6.67 23.60 -3.60
N ILE A 131 6.51 22.89 -4.72
CA ILE A 131 6.61 21.43 -4.73
C ILE A 131 8.08 21.17 -4.43
N GLU A 132 8.35 20.80 -3.18
CA GLU A 132 9.68 20.31 -2.81
C GLU A 132 9.88 18.97 -3.50
N GLU A 133 11.06 18.77 -4.08
CA GLU A 133 11.40 17.49 -4.68
C GLU A 133 11.39 16.40 -3.60
N PRO A 134 10.71 15.27 -3.84
CA PRO A 134 10.67 14.19 -2.88
C PRO A 134 12.07 13.62 -2.66
N TYR A 135 12.39 13.25 -1.44
CA TYR A 135 13.62 12.54 -1.07
C TYR A 135 13.31 11.36 -0.15
N LEU A 136 14.27 10.47 0.01
CA LEU A 136 14.17 9.33 0.91
C LEU A 136 14.51 9.78 2.34
N ALA A 137 13.48 10.07 3.11
CA ALA A 137 13.64 10.34 4.54
C ALA A 137 13.92 9.03 5.28
N HIS A 138 14.81 9.05 6.26
CA HIS A 138 15.19 7.85 7.03
C HIS A 138 15.34 8.16 8.52
N LEU A 139 15.23 7.11 9.33
CA LEU A 139 15.48 7.12 10.76
C LEU A 139 16.22 5.84 11.16
N PRO A 140 17.17 5.91 12.09
CA PRO A 140 17.76 4.70 12.68
C PRO A 140 16.72 3.97 13.51
N PHE A 141 16.86 2.65 13.69
CA PHE A 141 15.97 1.90 14.56
C PHE A 141 16.16 2.35 16.02
N SER A 142 15.05 2.44 16.72
CA SER A 142 15.04 2.41 18.18
C SER A 142 14.81 0.98 18.65
N PRO A 143 15.08 0.65 19.93
CA PRO A 143 14.79 -0.68 20.46
C PRO A 143 13.35 -1.13 20.20
N GLY A 144 12.39 -0.21 20.31
CA GLY A 144 10.98 -0.50 19.99
C GLY A 144 10.75 -0.88 18.53
N ILE A 145 11.43 -0.20 17.60
CA ILE A 145 11.35 -0.51 16.15
C ILE A 145 12.03 -1.84 15.86
N THR A 146 13.17 -2.14 16.49
CA THR A 146 13.83 -3.45 16.33
C THR A 146 12.91 -4.61 16.75
N PHE A 147 12.27 -4.50 17.94
CA PHE A 147 11.29 -5.50 18.38
C PHE A 147 10.08 -5.61 17.46
N TRP A 148 9.58 -4.48 17.01
CA TRP A 148 8.45 -4.42 16.08
C TRP A 148 8.78 -5.12 14.75
N THR A 149 9.92 -4.79 14.14
CA THR A 149 10.38 -5.39 12.88
C THR A 149 10.56 -6.89 13.03
N ARG A 150 11.21 -7.34 14.11
CA ARG A 150 11.41 -8.76 14.41
C ARG A 150 10.09 -9.50 14.53
N SER A 151 9.10 -8.93 15.24
CA SER A 151 7.79 -9.57 15.39
C SER A 151 7.06 -9.74 14.04
N ILE A 152 7.13 -8.76 13.15
CA ILE A 152 6.56 -8.86 11.79
C ILE A 152 7.26 -9.97 10.99
N THR A 153 8.59 -10.01 11.04
CA THR A 153 9.38 -11.02 10.33
C THR A 153 9.01 -12.43 10.79
N GLU A 154 8.85 -12.64 12.09
CA GLU A 154 8.39 -13.93 12.64
C GLU A 154 6.98 -14.30 12.16
N TYR A 155 6.03 -13.36 12.17
CA TYR A 155 4.68 -13.63 11.65
C TYR A 155 4.68 -14.03 10.18
N LEU A 156 5.52 -13.40 9.36
CA LEU A 156 5.64 -13.75 7.95
C LEU A 156 6.27 -15.12 7.74
N GLN A 157 7.26 -15.49 8.55
CA GLN A 157 7.93 -16.82 8.49
C GLN A 157 6.98 -17.96 8.86
N TYR A 158 6.11 -17.75 9.84
CA TYR A 158 5.15 -18.76 10.28
C TYR A 158 3.82 -18.72 9.49
N SER A 159 3.77 -17.99 8.39
CA SER A 159 2.56 -17.84 7.55
C SER A 159 1.34 -17.30 8.32
N LEU A 160 1.56 -16.58 9.41
CA LEU A 160 0.51 -15.97 10.24
C LEU A 160 0.05 -14.61 9.65
N ALA A 161 -0.10 -14.55 8.34
CA ALA A 161 -0.47 -13.33 7.63
C ALA A 161 -1.97 -13.04 7.76
N ASP A 162 -2.38 -12.45 8.88
CA ASP A 162 -3.72 -11.89 9.06
C ASP A 162 -3.65 -10.36 8.85
N LEU A 163 -4.52 -9.84 7.98
CA LEU A 163 -4.58 -8.39 7.69
C LEU A 163 -4.87 -7.55 8.92
N ARG A 164 -5.72 -8.03 9.83
CA ARG A 164 -6.05 -7.33 11.07
C ARG A 164 -4.83 -7.16 11.94
N LEU A 165 -3.97 -8.18 11.98
CA LEU A 165 -2.71 -8.11 12.69
C LEU A 165 -1.83 -7.01 12.13
N PHE A 166 -1.70 -6.93 10.81
CA PHE A 166 -0.86 -5.90 10.17
C PHE A 166 -1.46 -4.50 10.27
N ASP A 167 -2.78 -4.34 10.27
CA ASP A 167 -3.42 -3.04 10.56
C ASP A 167 -3.11 -2.58 12.00
N VAL A 168 -3.16 -3.47 12.99
CA VAL A 168 -2.78 -3.18 14.37
C VAL A 168 -1.28 -2.89 14.48
N LYS A 169 -0.45 -3.67 13.81
CA LYS A 169 1.00 -3.46 13.75
C LYS A 169 1.37 -2.12 13.12
N LEU A 170 0.65 -1.68 12.11
CA LEU A 170 0.84 -0.35 11.54
C LEU A 170 0.50 0.77 12.54
N GLN A 171 -0.58 0.62 13.30
CA GLN A 171 -0.94 1.58 14.37
C GLN A 171 0.13 1.59 15.48
N GLU A 172 0.60 0.43 15.91
CA GLU A 172 1.70 0.29 16.87
C GLU A 172 2.96 1.01 16.38
N LEU A 173 3.33 0.84 15.10
CA LEU A 173 4.48 1.53 14.50
C LEU A 173 4.37 3.04 14.65
N PHE A 174 3.22 3.63 14.34
CA PHE A 174 3.05 5.09 14.48
C PHE A 174 3.07 5.56 15.94
N LEU A 175 2.65 4.72 16.89
CA LEU A 175 2.83 5.00 18.32
C LEU A 175 4.31 4.95 18.70
N LEU A 176 5.04 3.93 18.25
CA LEU A 176 6.48 3.79 18.48
C LEU A 176 7.27 4.97 17.91
N LEU A 177 6.92 5.44 16.70
CA LEU A 177 7.52 6.63 16.12
C LEU A 177 7.34 7.86 17.03
N ARG A 178 6.15 8.05 17.59
CA ARG A 178 5.86 9.16 18.52
C ARG A 178 6.59 9.04 19.84
N MET A 179 6.79 7.84 20.34
CA MET A 179 7.40 7.60 21.64
C MET A 179 8.93 7.66 21.60
N ASN A 180 9.54 7.23 20.51
CA ASN A 180 10.98 6.99 20.46
C ASN A 180 11.78 8.08 19.73
N TYR A 181 11.13 8.97 18.96
CA TYR A 181 11.84 10.00 18.19
C TYR A 181 11.36 11.38 18.55
N ALA A 182 12.28 12.35 18.53
CA ALA A 182 11.94 13.75 18.73
C ALA A 182 10.96 14.24 17.65
N ARG A 183 10.06 15.14 18.00
CA ARG A 183 9.02 15.67 17.10
C ARG A 183 9.57 16.15 15.76
N ARG A 184 10.71 16.87 15.78
CA ARG A 184 11.37 17.34 14.55
C ARG A 184 11.78 16.18 13.62
N MET A 185 12.30 15.09 14.18
CA MET A 185 12.69 13.91 13.40
C MET A 185 11.46 13.22 12.79
N GLN A 186 10.34 13.15 13.54
CA GLN A 186 9.08 12.61 13.03
C GLN A 186 8.52 13.47 11.89
N GLU A 187 8.52 14.80 12.04
CA GLU A 187 8.05 15.74 11.03
C GLU A 187 8.88 15.64 9.74
N GLU A 188 10.19 15.48 9.87
CA GLU A 188 11.10 15.30 8.73
C GLU A 188 10.88 13.94 8.06
N PHE A 189 10.82 12.85 8.83
CA PHE A 189 10.61 11.50 8.30
C PHE A 189 9.28 11.34 7.60
N LEU A 190 8.22 11.90 8.17
CA LEU A 190 6.87 11.84 7.63
C LEU A 190 6.50 13.07 6.77
N ARG A 191 7.49 13.86 6.34
CA ARG A 191 7.24 15.10 5.62
C ARG A 191 6.36 14.90 4.38
N PHE A 192 6.59 13.85 3.63
CA PHE A 192 5.82 13.51 2.43
C PHE A 192 4.60 12.61 2.71
N PHE A 193 4.42 12.21 3.97
CA PHE A 193 3.22 11.51 4.41
C PHE A 193 2.04 12.44 4.64
N HIS A 194 2.31 13.73 4.86
CA HIS A 194 1.24 14.68 5.07
C HIS A 194 0.46 14.91 3.79
N CYS A 195 -0.85 14.69 3.90
CA CYS A 195 -1.81 15.05 2.86
C CYS A 195 -1.53 16.49 2.40
N LYS A 196 -1.10 16.68 1.16
CA LYS A 196 -0.92 18.03 0.58
C LYS A 196 -2.17 18.86 0.77
N ARG A 197 -3.32 18.20 0.82
CA ARG A 197 -4.67 18.75 1.00
C ARG A 197 -5.44 18.00 2.07
N ALA A 198 -4.98 18.04 3.29
CA ALA A 198 -5.53 17.27 4.42
C ALA A 198 -7.07 17.34 4.52
N GLY A 199 -7.67 18.50 4.31
CA GLY A 199 -9.13 18.62 4.30
C GLY A 199 -9.80 17.86 3.16
N PHE A 200 -9.19 17.79 1.97
CA PHE A 200 -9.72 17.03 0.84
C PHE A 200 -9.67 15.54 1.12
N SER A 201 -8.52 15.01 1.53
CA SER A 201 -8.36 13.59 1.85
C SER A 201 -9.32 13.16 2.95
N CYS A 202 -9.47 13.94 4.03
CA CYS A 202 -10.44 13.67 5.09
C CYS A 202 -11.87 13.60 4.56
N GLN A 203 -12.27 14.51 3.68
CA GLN A 203 -13.61 14.49 3.09
C GLN A 203 -13.80 13.30 2.16
N VAL A 204 -12.81 12.95 1.34
CA VAL A 204 -12.82 11.74 0.51
C VAL A 204 -13.04 10.50 1.39
N PHE A 205 -12.26 10.33 2.45
CA PHE A 205 -12.42 9.20 3.37
C PHE A 205 -13.76 9.19 4.10
N LYS A 206 -14.32 10.34 4.42
CA LYS A 206 -15.63 10.45 5.07
C LYS A 206 -16.78 9.97 4.17
N HIS A 207 -16.69 10.25 2.87
CA HIS A 207 -17.80 10.02 1.94
C HIS A 207 -17.67 8.77 1.07
N HIS A 208 -16.46 8.22 0.89
CA HIS A 208 -16.22 7.16 -0.10
C HIS A 208 -17.06 5.88 0.08
N LEU A 209 -17.41 5.52 1.32
CA LEU A 209 -18.21 4.31 1.57
C LEU A 209 -19.67 4.46 1.11
N SER A 210 -20.20 5.68 1.09
CA SER A 210 -21.55 5.99 0.62
C SER A 210 -21.63 6.24 -0.88
N CYS A 211 -20.49 6.35 -1.57
CA CYS A 211 -20.42 6.66 -3.00
C CYS A 211 -20.22 5.40 -3.82
N ARG A 212 -21.08 5.18 -4.82
CA ARG A 212 -21.02 4.06 -5.75
C ARG A 212 -20.10 4.35 -6.93
N THR A 213 -20.11 5.59 -7.38
CA THR A 213 -19.44 6.07 -8.58
C THR A 213 -18.51 7.25 -8.26
N VAL A 214 -17.69 7.62 -9.23
CA VAL A 214 -16.86 8.82 -9.17
C VAL A 214 -17.73 10.08 -9.14
N ASP A 215 -18.85 10.04 -9.85
CA ASP A 215 -19.80 11.16 -9.91
C ASP A 215 -20.50 11.39 -8.56
N ASP A 216 -20.87 10.30 -7.86
CA ASP A 216 -21.42 10.39 -6.51
C ASP A 216 -20.41 11.04 -5.55
N LEU A 217 -19.14 10.64 -5.65
CA LEU A 217 -18.08 11.23 -4.81
C LEU A 217 -17.83 12.70 -5.17
N ALA A 218 -17.84 13.05 -6.45
CA ALA A 218 -17.71 14.44 -6.90
C ALA A 218 -18.86 15.29 -6.36
N ALA A 219 -20.11 14.80 -6.45
CA ALA A 219 -21.29 15.45 -5.91
C ALA A 219 -21.23 15.61 -4.39
N ALA A 220 -20.84 14.56 -3.66
CA ALA A 220 -20.69 14.60 -2.19
C ALA A 220 -19.65 15.63 -1.73
N LEU A 221 -18.59 15.84 -2.55
CA LEU A 221 -17.55 16.81 -2.29
C LEU A 221 -17.86 18.21 -2.85
N GLY A 222 -18.95 18.38 -3.59
CA GLY A 222 -19.36 19.65 -4.21
C GLY A 222 -18.40 20.14 -5.30
N VAL A 223 -17.78 19.23 -6.05
CA VAL A 223 -16.86 19.53 -7.15
C VAL A 223 -17.27 18.83 -8.44
N SER A 224 -16.78 19.32 -9.60
CA SER A 224 -16.99 18.59 -10.85
C SER A 224 -16.09 17.35 -10.95
N PRO A 225 -16.47 16.31 -11.74
CA PRO A 225 -15.64 15.13 -11.94
C PRO A 225 -14.22 15.44 -12.45
N SER A 226 -14.06 16.44 -13.32
CA SER A 226 -12.75 16.89 -13.80
C SER A 226 -11.89 17.53 -12.72
N VAL A 227 -12.51 18.33 -11.84
CA VAL A 227 -11.82 18.91 -10.67
C VAL A 227 -11.45 17.80 -9.71
N LEU A 228 -12.35 16.82 -9.46
CA LEU A 228 -12.08 15.67 -8.63
C LEU A 228 -10.88 14.87 -9.14
N ALA A 229 -10.85 14.57 -10.45
CA ALA A 229 -9.74 13.83 -11.07
C ALA A 229 -8.40 14.52 -10.84
N ARG A 230 -8.33 15.85 -11.04
CA ARG A 230 -7.12 16.63 -10.79
C ARG A 230 -6.72 16.63 -9.30
N LEU A 231 -7.69 16.78 -8.39
CA LEU A 231 -7.42 16.75 -6.96
C LEU A 231 -6.92 15.37 -6.50
N PHE A 232 -7.43 14.29 -7.12
CA PHE A 232 -6.97 12.94 -6.85
C PHE A 232 -5.56 12.68 -7.36
N ASP A 233 -5.25 13.15 -8.57
CA ASP A 233 -3.90 13.05 -9.13
C ASP A 233 -2.89 13.79 -8.25
N ASP A 234 -3.22 15.02 -7.84
CA ASP A 234 -2.38 15.85 -6.98
C ASP A 234 -2.17 15.24 -5.57
N GLU A 235 -3.21 14.59 -5.00
CA GLU A 235 -3.20 14.14 -3.61
C GLU A 235 -2.82 12.67 -3.47
N PHE A 236 -3.34 11.80 -4.33
CA PHE A 236 -3.20 10.35 -4.23
C PHE A 236 -2.36 9.75 -5.38
N GLY A 237 -1.99 10.52 -6.39
CA GLY A 237 -1.22 10.04 -7.55
C GLY A 237 -1.93 9.01 -8.42
N ILE A 238 -3.24 8.79 -8.20
CA ILE A 238 -4.07 7.83 -8.96
C ILE A 238 -5.45 8.41 -9.25
N SER A 239 -6.14 7.83 -10.23
CA SER A 239 -7.50 8.25 -10.56
C SER A 239 -8.50 7.93 -9.45
N PRO A 240 -9.59 8.73 -9.30
CA PRO A 240 -10.67 8.47 -8.34
C PRO A 240 -11.25 7.06 -8.47
N MET A 241 -11.44 6.58 -9.70
CA MET A 241 -11.96 5.24 -9.98
C MET A 241 -11.04 4.15 -9.45
N LYS A 242 -9.73 4.26 -9.70
CA LYS A 242 -8.73 3.29 -9.22
C LYS A 242 -8.71 3.27 -7.70
N TRP A 243 -8.73 4.44 -7.06
CA TRP A 243 -8.74 4.58 -5.61
C TRP A 243 -10.01 3.98 -4.98
N LEU A 244 -11.21 4.31 -5.49
CA LEU A 244 -12.47 3.74 -5.00
C LEU A 244 -12.50 2.21 -5.13
N LEU A 245 -11.96 1.68 -6.23
CA LEU A 245 -11.85 0.23 -6.44
C LEU A 245 -10.95 -0.42 -5.38
N GLN A 246 -9.81 0.20 -5.07
CA GLN A 246 -8.89 -0.26 -4.02
C GLN A 246 -9.56 -0.25 -2.64
N GLN A 247 -10.26 0.83 -2.27
CA GLN A 247 -10.98 0.90 -0.99
C GLN A 247 -12.09 -0.17 -0.92
N ARG A 248 -12.86 -0.32 -1.98
CA ARG A 248 -13.90 -1.37 -2.07
C ARG A 248 -13.31 -2.77 -1.89
N ALA A 249 -12.18 -3.04 -2.52
CA ALA A 249 -11.48 -4.32 -2.38
C ALA A 249 -11.09 -4.60 -0.93
N ARG A 250 -10.51 -3.62 -0.22
CA ARG A 250 -10.14 -3.77 1.20
C ARG A 250 -11.35 -4.10 2.08
N HIS A 251 -12.44 -3.39 1.90
CA HIS A 251 -13.65 -3.61 2.67
C HIS A 251 -14.31 -4.96 2.38
N VAL A 252 -14.37 -5.35 1.11
CA VAL A 252 -14.85 -6.68 0.70
C VAL A 252 -14.00 -7.79 1.35
N TYR A 253 -12.68 -7.64 1.30
CA TYR A 253 -11.77 -8.60 1.90
C TYR A 253 -11.99 -8.71 3.41
N LYS A 254 -12.08 -7.55 4.09
CA LYS A 254 -12.35 -7.50 5.52
C LYS A 254 -13.65 -8.21 5.87
N ASP A 255 -14.75 -7.90 5.19
CA ASP A 255 -16.04 -8.56 5.45
C ASP A 255 -16.02 -10.06 5.16
N LEU A 256 -15.24 -10.50 4.16
CA LEU A 256 -15.09 -11.93 3.87
C LEU A 256 -14.41 -12.69 5.02
N ILE A 257 -13.47 -12.08 5.72
CA ILE A 257 -12.72 -12.70 6.81
C ILE A 257 -13.41 -12.49 8.17
N ASP A 258 -13.87 -11.27 8.44
CA ASP A 258 -14.29 -10.85 9.78
C ASP A 258 -15.77 -11.04 10.05
N SER A 259 -16.58 -11.36 9.02
CA SER A 259 -18.01 -11.45 9.17
C SER A 259 -18.59 -12.78 8.68
N ASP A 260 -19.70 -13.21 9.30
CA ASP A 260 -20.51 -14.34 8.85
C ASP A 260 -21.53 -13.95 7.77
N LEU A 261 -21.38 -12.76 7.15
CA LEU A 261 -22.28 -12.31 6.11
C LEU A 261 -22.24 -13.25 4.90
N SER A 262 -23.41 -13.57 4.35
CA SER A 262 -23.47 -14.32 3.10
C SER A 262 -22.84 -13.53 1.96
N LEU A 263 -22.34 -14.22 0.93
CA LEU A 263 -21.76 -13.57 -0.26
C LEU A 263 -22.77 -12.63 -0.93
N THR A 264 -24.07 -12.95 -0.87
CA THR A 264 -25.13 -12.09 -1.38
C THR A 264 -25.20 -10.79 -0.59
N LYS A 265 -25.17 -10.85 0.74
CA LYS A 265 -25.18 -9.65 1.59
C LYS A 265 -23.94 -8.80 1.41
N ILE A 266 -22.76 -9.41 1.23
CA ILE A 266 -21.53 -8.68 0.92
C ILE A 266 -21.63 -8.01 -0.47
N ALA A 267 -22.16 -8.73 -1.47
CA ALA A 267 -22.39 -8.17 -2.80
C ALA A 267 -23.33 -6.95 -2.75
N GLU A 268 -24.45 -7.03 -2.04
CA GLU A 268 -25.38 -5.93 -1.84
C GLU A 268 -24.74 -4.74 -1.13
N ARG A 269 -24.00 -5.00 -0.03
CA ARG A 269 -23.31 -3.97 0.76
C ARG A 269 -22.35 -3.13 -0.06
N TYR A 270 -21.62 -3.75 -0.97
CA TYR A 270 -20.61 -3.08 -1.81
C TYR A 270 -21.07 -2.84 -3.24
N TYR A 271 -22.40 -2.90 -3.46
CA TYR A 271 -23.05 -2.55 -4.71
C TYR A 271 -22.62 -3.40 -5.92
N PHE A 272 -22.32 -4.67 -5.72
CA PHE A 272 -22.20 -5.63 -6.81
C PHE A 272 -23.59 -6.10 -7.27
N SER A 273 -23.74 -6.28 -8.57
CA SER A 273 -25.00 -6.73 -9.16
C SER A 273 -25.43 -8.14 -8.75
N SER A 274 -24.46 -8.97 -8.34
CA SER A 274 -24.71 -10.33 -7.87
C SER A 274 -23.51 -10.90 -7.09
N SER A 275 -23.72 -11.98 -6.34
CA SER A 275 -22.62 -12.73 -5.70
C SER A 275 -21.67 -13.35 -6.72
N GLY A 276 -22.14 -13.67 -7.94
CA GLY A 276 -21.30 -14.11 -9.06
C GLY A 276 -20.34 -13.01 -9.52
N TYR A 277 -20.83 -11.76 -9.60
CA TYR A 277 -19.98 -10.62 -9.96
C TYR A 277 -18.95 -10.29 -8.84
N LEU A 278 -19.36 -10.40 -7.57
CA LEU A 278 -18.43 -10.33 -6.43
C LEU A 278 -17.34 -11.41 -6.54
N SER A 279 -17.72 -12.64 -6.93
CA SER A 279 -16.76 -13.74 -7.09
C SER A 279 -15.77 -13.49 -8.22
N ALA A 280 -16.23 -12.96 -9.35
CA ALA A 280 -15.37 -12.56 -10.46
C ALA A 280 -14.42 -11.39 -10.05
N PHE A 281 -14.94 -10.43 -9.28
CA PHE A 281 -14.16 -9.34 -8.73
C PHE A 281 -13.05 -9.85 -7.80
N CYS A 282 -13.36 -10.75 -6.86
CA CYS A 282 -12.38 -11.33 -5.95
C CYS A 282 -11.27 -12.09 -6.70
N ARG A 283 -11.63 -12.91 -7.69
CA ARG A 283 -10.63 -13.60 -8.53
C ARG A 283 -9.72 -12.61 -9.27
N ARG A 284 -10.28 -11.55 -9.83
CA ARG A 284 -9.52 -10.53 -10.56
C ARG A 284 -8.60 -9.73 -9.65
N VAL A 285 -9.06 -9.36 -8.45
CA VAL A 285 -8.35 -8.46 -7.55
C VAL A 285 -7.41 -9.22 -6.62
N PHE A 286 -7.85 -10.36 -6.07
CA PHE A 286 -7.11 -11.12 -5.06
C PHE A 286 -6.51 -12.43 -5.61
N GLY A 287 -6.85 -12.81 -6.84
CA GLY A 287 -6.45 -14.11 -7.39
C GLY A 287 -7.23 -15.30 -6.82
N LEU A 288 -8.13 -15.07 -5.86
CA LEU A 288 -8.82 -16.10 -5.10
C LEU A 288 -10.34 -15.92 -5.14
N SER A 289 -11.08 -17.03 -5.00
CA SER A 289 -12.53 -16.96 -4.82
C SER A 289 -12.88 -16.47 -3.39
N PRO A 290 -14.07 -15.85 -3.19
CA PRO A 290 -14.51 -15.42 -1.86
C PRO A 290 -14.47 -16.51 -0.80
N ILE A 291 -14.76 -17.76 -1.18
CA ILE A 291 -14.73 -18.90 -0.27
C ILE A 291 -13.30 -19.24 0.16
N LYS A 292 -12.35 -19.19 -0.79
CA LYS A 292 -10.92 -19.40 -0.47
C LYS A 292 -10.39 -18.29 0.44
N ILE A 293 -10.78 -17.04 0.19
CA ILE A 293 -10.43 -15.89 1.05
C ILE A 293 -10.98 -16.13 2.47
N ARG A 294 -12.26 -16.48 2.59
CA ARG A 294 -12.92 -16.73 3.89
C ARG A 294 -12.26 -17.85 4.69
N ARG A 295 -11.73 -18.87 4.02
CA ARG A 295 -10.99 -19.98 4.67
C ARG A 295 -9.55 -19.61 5.05
N GLY A 296 -9.12 -18.38 4.88
CA GLY A 296 -7.77 -17.93 5.22
C GLY A 296 -6.66 -18.45 4.30
N GLN A 297 -6.99 -18.94 3.10
CA GLN A 297 -6.04 -19.52 2.16
C GLN A 297 -5.18 -18.47 1.42
N LEU A 298 -4.99 -17.28 1.95
CA LEU A 298 -4.08 -16.27 1.43
C LEU A 298 -2.65 -16.61 1.86
N GLY A 299 -2.05 -17.59 1.23
CA GLY A 299 -0.65 -17.94 1.51
C GLY A 299 -0.30 -19.40 1.32
N MET A 300 -1.26 -20.28 1.22
CA MET A 300 -0.99 -21.65 0.79
C MET A 300 -1.05 -21.71 -0.74
N VAL A 301 0.09 -21.78 -1.36
CA VAL A 301 0.22 -22.25 -2.73
C VAL A 301 -0.15 -23.71 -2.67
N ASP A 302 -1.22 -24.10 -3.38
CA ASP A 302 -1.51 -25.48 -3.62
C ASP A 302 -0.24 -26.14 -4.21
N GLY A 303 0.52 -26.83 -3.36
CA GLY A 303 1.39 -27.87 -3.79
C GLY A 303 0.46 -28.97 -4.29
N GLU A 304 0.66 -29.34 -5.55
CA GLU A 304 0.26 -30.59 -6.18
C GLU A 304 -1.17 -31.07 -5.91
N GLU A 305 -2.05 -30.81 -6.88
CA GLU A 305 -3.18 -31.72 -7.14
C GLU A 305 -2.56 -33.09 -7.44
N GLU A 306 -2.67 -34.03 -6.51
CA GLU A 306 -2.45 -35.44 -6.80
C GLU A 306 -3.35 -35.81 -7.98
N PRO A 307 -2.81 -36.45 -9.03
CA PRO A 307 -3.66 -36.98 -10.08
C PRO A 307 -4.58 -38.05 -9.47
N SER A 308 -5.88 -37.83 -9.60
CA SER A 308 -6.87 -38.84 -9.27
C SER A 308 -6.55 -40.11 -10.05
N GLU A 309 -6.07 -41.13 -9.36
CA GLU A 309 -5.97 -42.50 -9.90
C GLU A 309 -7.34 -42.90 -10.44
N GLY A 310 -7.32 -43.24 -11.71
CA GLY A 310 -8.47 -43.77 -12.41
C GLY A 310 -8.93 -45.05 -11.74
N ALA A 311 -10.21 -45.14 -11.44
CA ALA A 311 -10.86 -46.42 -11.20
C ALA A 311 -11.03 -47.09 -12.58
N GLU A 312 -10.16 -48.04 -12.86
CA GLU A 312 -10.50 -49.18 -13.71
C GLU A 312 -11.45 -50.09 -12.93
N GLU A 313 -12.65 -50.25 -13.41
CA GLU A 313 -13.34 -51.49 -13.68
C GLU A 313 -14.75 -51.19 -14.25
#